data_a02a0327bf28f828abfd993b09a85879
#
_entry.id   a02a0327bf28f828abfd993b09a85879
#
_cell.length_a   1.000
_cell.length_b   1.000
_cell.length_c   1.000
_cell.angle_alpha   90.00
_cell.angle_beta   90.00
_cell.angle_gamma   90.00
#
_symmetry.space_group_name_H-M   'P 1'
#
loop_
_entity.id
_entity.type
_entity.pdbx_description
1 polymer ?
#
loop_
_entity_poly.entity_id
_entity_poly.type
_entity_poly.pdbx_seq_one_letter_code
_entity_poly.pdbx_strand_id
1 'polypeptide(L)'
;HFRLDAFAYSICFAVNASGMIVGSRITPRFSSVFSALKSGVYGLCLSSLAFVAVLLFDGSFYLMETLLFVMMNFLGMILPTSTSLALTLERDNAGGASAVIGFCMFLFGAIVSPMTGFGPMITSISVMTLLCCLLALLFLFIAKKRSGQSA
;
A
#
# COMPACT_ATOMS: atom_id res chain seq x y z
N HIS A 1 21.59 -10.05 -0.30
CA HIS A 1 21.76 -10.46 -1.68
C HIS A 1 22.40 -9.34 -2.52
N PHE A 2 21.86 -8.15 -2.56
CA PHE A 2 22.41 -7.05 -3.33
C PHE A 2 23.28 -6.18 -2.40
N ARG A 3 24.61 -6.20 -2.58
CA ARG A 3 25.51 -5.32 -1.83
C ARG A 3 25.42 -3.90 -2.40
N LEU A 4 24.33 -3.21 -2.05
CA LEU A 4 24.16 -1.81 -2.40
C LEU A 4 25.00 -0.94 -1.48
N ASP A 5 25.69 0.02 -2.04
CA ASP A 5 26.29 1.12 -1.30
C ASP A 5 25.19 2.01 -0.71
N ALA A 6 25.49 2.68 0.42
CA ALA A 6 24.54 3.55 1.12
C ALA A 6 23.95 4.64 0.21
N PHE A 7 24.72 5.13 -0.73
CA PHE A 7 24.28 6.12 -1.72
C PHE A 7 23.26 5.53 -2.70
N ALA A 8 23.52 4.34 -3.26
CA ALA A 8 22.61 3.65 -4.16
C ALA A 8 21.28 3.33 -3.45
N TYR A 9 21.33 2.87 -2.20
CA TYR A 9 20.14 2.64 -1.38
C TYR A 9 19.30 3.93 -1.20
N SER A 10 19.96 5.06 -0.95
CA SER A 10 19.27 6.36 -0.79
C SER A 10 18.57 6.80 -2.08
N ILE A 11 19.19 6.53 -3.25
CA ILE A 11 18.58 6.81 -4.56
C ILE A 11 17.33 5.94 -4.76
N CYS A 12 17.42 4.63 -4.53
CA CYS A 12 16.27 3.72 -4.63
C CYS A 12 15.11 4.18 -3.73
N PHE A 13 15.43 4.55 -2.48
CA PHE A 13 14.43 5.08 -1.57
C PHE A 13 13.76 6.36 -2.10
N ALA A 14 14.53 7.30 -2.64
CA ALA A 14 14.00 8.54 -3.23
C ALA A 14 13.13 8.27 -4.46
N VAL A 15 13.53 7.33 -5.31
CA VAL A 15 12.74 6.89 -6.48
C VAL A 15 11.42 6.30 -6.01
N ASN A 16 11.43 5.40 -5.04
CA ASN A 16 10.22 4.78 -4.49
C ASN A 16 9.29 5.81 -3.83
N ALA A 17 9.83 6.78 -3.09
CA ALA A 17 9.07 7.88 -2.52
C ALA A 17 8.40 8.75 -3.60
N SER A 18 9.08 8.98 -4.73
CA SER A 18 8.50 9.71 -5.87
C SER A 18 7.32 8.96 -6.48
N GLY A 19 7.31 7.62 -6.44
CA GLY A 19 6.17 6.79 -6.85
C GLY A 19 4.90 7.11 -6.08
N MET A 20 5.00 7.31 -4.75
CA MET A 20 3.85 7.72 -3.93
C MET A 20 3.29 9.09 -4.36
N ILE A 21 4.17 10.05 -4.69
CA ILE A 21 3.76 11.37 -5.17
C ILE A 21 3.03 11.26 -6.50
N VAL A 22 3.54 10.46 -7.43
CA VAL A 22 2.89 10.21 -8.73
C VAL A 22 1.52 9.59 -8.53
N GLY A 23 1.39 8.57 -7.69
CA GLY A 23 0.13 7.91 -7.37
C GLY A 23 -0.92 8.87 -6.81
N SER A 24 -0.53 9.70 -5.85
CA SER A 24 -1.43 10.70 -5.27
C SER A 24 -1.91 11.75 -6.28
N ARG A 25 -1.07 12.11 -7.26
CA ARG A 25 -1.42 13.06 -8.33
C ARG A 25 -2.31 12.45 -9.42
N ILE A 26 -2.29 11.15 -9.59
CA ILE A 26 -3.18 10.44 -10.52
C ILE A 26 -4.59 10.30 -9.94
N THR A 27 -4.72 10.21 -8.63
CA THR A 27 -5.98 10.02 -7.89
C THR A 27 -7.12 10.96 -8.34
N PRO A 28 -6.94 12.29 -8.52
CA PRO A 28 -8.02 13.18 -8.93
C PRO A 28 -8.57 12.95 -10.34
N ARG A 29 -7.89 12.15 -11.15
CA ARG A 29 -8.35 11.81 -12.53
C ARG A 29 -9.47 10.76 -12.56
N PHE A 30 -9.72 10.10 -11.43
CA PHE A 30 -10.81 9.13 -11.33
C PHE A 30 -12.16 9.81 -11.12
N SER A 31 -13.21 9.23 -11.66
CA SER A 31 -14.58 9.75 -11.58
C SER A 31 -15.14 9.78 -10.16
N SER A 32 -14.62 8.96 -9.25
CA SER A 32 -14.99 8.96 -7.83
C SER A 32 -13.83 8.51 -6.95
N VAL A 33 -13.82 8.97 -5.70
CA VAL A 33 -12.83 8.58 -4.69
C VAL A 33 -12.82 7.07 -4.46
N PHE A 34 -14.00 6.45 -4.46
CA PHE A 34 -14.15 5.00 -4.31
C PHE A 34 -13.60 4.22 -5.52
N SER A 35 -13.76 4.76 -6.73
CA SER A 35 -13.18 4.16 -7.94
C SER A 35 -11.66 4.21 -7.91
N ALA A 36 -11.07 5.32 -7.47
CA ALA A 36 -9.64 5.45 -7.28
C ALA A 36 -9.12 4.45 -6.23
N LEU A 37 -9.81 4.31 -5.09
CA LEU A 37 -9.46 3.34 -4.06
C LEU A 37 -9.49 1.90 -4.60
N LYS A 38 -10.54 1.52 -5.33
CA LYS A 38 -10.64 0.19 -5.96
C LYS A 38 -9.47 -0.07 -6.92
N SER A 39 -9.19 0.86 -7.81
CA SER A 39 -8.09 0.75 -8.77
C SER A 39 -6.74 0.63 -8.05
N GLY A 40 -6.53 1.43 -7.00
CA GLY A 40 -5.34 1.38 -6.17
C GLY A 40 -5.15 0.01 -5.50
N VAL A 41 -6.19 -0.53 -4.85
CA VAL A 41 -6.10 -1.83 -4.16
C VAL A 41 -5.87 -2.98 -5.13
N TYR A 42 -6.60 -3.03 -6.25
CA TYR A 42 -6.37 -4.08 -7.26
C TYR A 42 -4.99 -3.99 -7.89
N GLY A 43 -4.53 -2.78 -8.22
CA GLY A 43 -3.20 -2.57 -8.77
C GLY A 43 -2.10 -2.94 -7.77
N LEU A 44 -2.27 -2.58 -6.48
CA LEU A 44 -1.35 -2.98 -5.41
C LEU A 44 -1.28 -4.51 -5.29
N CYS A 45 -2.41 -5.21 -5.26
CA CYS A 45 -2.43 -6.66 -5.14
C CYS A 45 -1.76 -7.34 -6.36
N LEU A 46 -2.04 -6.86 -7.56
CA LEU A 46 -1.42 -7.42 -8.77
C LEU A 46 0.10 -7.21 -8.78
N SER A 47 0.55 -6.00 -8.49
CA SER A 47 1.99 -5.69 -8.42
C SER A 47 2.69 -6.43 -7.26
N SER A 48 2.01 -6.63 -6.13
CA SER A 48 2.53 -7.41 -5.00
C SER A 48 2.68 -8.89 -5.34
N LEU A 49 1.73 -9.49 -6.05
CA LEU A 49 1.86 -10.87 -6.54
C LEU A 49 3.04 -11.01 -7.50
N ALA A 50 3.21 -10.07 -8.43
CA ALA A 50 4.35 -10.05 -9.33
C ALA A 50 5.68 -9.89 -8.56
N PHE A 51 5.71 -9.00 -7.55
CA PHE A 51 6.88 -8.78 -6.70
C PHE A 51 7.28 -10.05 -5.93
N VAL A 52 6.31 -10.73 -5.31
CA VAL A 52 6.56 -12.00 -4.60
C VAL A 52 7.06 -13.08 -5.57
N ALA A 53 6.48 -13.17 -6.76
CA ALA A 53 6.96 -14.12 -7.77
C ALA A 53 8.42 -13.85 -8.16
N VAL A 54 8.78 -12.59 -8.45
CA VAL A 54 10.16 -12.20 -8.78
C VAL A 54 11.12 -12.48 -7.62
N LEU A 55 10.67 -12.25 -6.38
CA LEU A 55 11.46 -12.50 -5.18
C LEU A 55 11.75 -14.00 -4.97
N LEU A 56 10.78 -14.88 -5.25
CA LEU A 56 10.90 -16.33 -5.11
C LEU A 56 11.73 -16.98 -6.24
N PHE A 57 11.75 -16.37 -7.43
CA PHE A 57 12.52 -16.86 -8.58
C PHE A 57 13.89 -16.19 -8.76
N ASP A 58 14.43 -15.58 -7.71
CA ASP A 58 15.73 -14.88 -7.72
C ASP A 58 15.86 -13.88 -8.89
N GLY A 59 14.81 -13.09 -9.13
CA GLY A 59 14.75 -12.13 -10.20
C GLY A 59 15.79 -11.01 -10.09
N SER A 60 16.01 -10.28 -11.17
CA SER A 60 16.98 -9.19 -11.20
C SER A 60 16.61 -8.05 -10.27
N PHE A 61 17.61 -7.38 -9.68
CA PHE A 61 17.43 -6.21 -8.83
C PHE A 61 16.58 -5.12 -9.48
N TYR A 62 16.82 -4.82 -10.75
CA TYR A 62 16.08 -3.78 -11.49
C TYR A 62 14.58 -4.09 -11.62
N LEU A 63 14.24 -5.37 -11.78
CA LEU A 63 12.84 -5.80 -11.86
C LEU A 63 12.16 -5.66 -10.51
N MET A 64 12.85 -6.04 -9.41
CA MET A 64 12.34 -5.87 -8.04
C MET A 64 12.11 -4.40 -7.70
N GLU A 65 13.07 -3.53 -8.02
CA GLU A 65 12.97 -2.09 -7.79
C GLU A 65 11.83 -1.46 -8.60
N THR A 66 11.66 -1.86 -9.86
CA THR A 66 10.55 -1.40 -10.69
C THR A 66 9.19 -1.80 -10.10
N LEU A 67 9.06 -3.02 -9.60
CA LEU A 67 7.82 -3.48 -8.98
C LEU A 67 7.55 -2.77 -7.65
N LEU A 68 8.59 -2.51 -6.86
CA LEU A 68 8.48 -1.68 -5.64
C LEU A 68 7.97 -0.27 -5.98
N PHE A 69 8.54 0.37 -6.99
CA PHE A 69 8.07 1.66 -7.47
C PHE A 69 6.60 1.66 -7.88
N VAL A 70 6.17 0.61 -8.61
CA VAL A 70 4.76 0.45 -9.01
C VAL A 70 3.87 0.25 -7.79
N MET A 71 4.30 -0.56 -6.81
CA MET A 71 3.57 -0.75 -5.54
C MET A 71 3.43 0.57 -4.77
N MET A 72 4.51 1.37 -4.68
CA MET A 72 4.48 2.69 -4.03
C MET A 72 3.53 3.66 -4.72
N ASN A 73 3.41 3.58 -6.05
CA ASN A 73 2.45 4.36 -6.82
C ASN A 73 1.00 4.04 -6.40
N PHE A 74 0.64 2.76 -6.30
CA PHE A 74 -0.69 2.35 -5.83
C PHE A 74 -0.94 2.69 -4.37
N LEU A 75 0.07 2.58 -3.49
CA LEU A 75 -0.04 3.06 -2.11
C LEU A 75 -0.31 4.56 -2.04
N GLY A 76 0.36 5.35 -2.90
CA GLY A 76 0.11 6.78 -3.04
C GLY A 76 -1.31 7.14 -3.47
N MET A 77 -2.02 6.23 -4.15
CA MET A 77 -3.45 6.37 -4.45
C MET A 77 -4.33 5.97 -3.26
N ILE A 78 -4.00 4.86 -2.59
CA ILE A 78 -4.82 4.28 -1.52
C ILE A 78 -4.87 5.18 -0.28
N LEU A 79 -3.73 5.68 0.18
CA LEU A 79 -3.64 6.44 1.43
C LEU A 79 -4.54 7.68 1.46
N PRO A 80 -4.47 8.61 0.49
CA PRO A 80 -5.35 9.80 0.51
C PRO A 80 -6.81 9.45 0.25
N THR A 81 -7.10 8.45 -0.57
CA THR A 81 -8.48 8.07 -0.88
C THR A 81 -9.18 7.39 0.30
N SER A 82 -8.50 6.48 1.00
CA SER A 82 -9.06 5.81 2.18
C SER A 82 -9.27 6.81 3.32
N THR A 83 -8.31 7.69 3.56
CA THR A 83 -8.44 8.74 4.58
C THR A 83 -9.57 9.72 4.24
N SER A 84 -9.68 10.16 2.99
CA SER A 84 -10.76 11.04 2.54
C SER A 84 -12.13 10.39 2.74
N LEU A 85 -12.28 9.11 2.36
CA LEU A 85 -13.54 8.38 2.56
C LEU A 85 -13.89 8.23 4.04
N ALA A 86 -12.92 7.92 4.89
CA ALA A 86 -13.16 7.79 6.32
C ALA A 86 -13.57 9.14 6.96
N LEU A 87 -12.93 10.24 6.59
CA LEU A 87 -13.26 11.58 7.11
C LEU A 87 -14.60 12.11 6.59
N THR A 88 -15.07 11.68 5.43
CA THR A 88 -16.40 12.09 4.94
C THR A 88 -17.55 11.51 5.76
N LEU A 89 -17.32 10.39 6.45
CA LEU A 89 -18.32 9.76 7.34
C LEU A 89 -18.41 10.45 8.72
N GLU A 90 -17.35 11.14 9.15
CA GLU A 90 -17.24 11.74 10.49
C GLU A 90 -16.93 13.24 10.39
N ARG A 91 -17.72 13.96 9.58
CA ARG A 91 -17.49 15.41 9.32
C ARG A 91 -17.55 16.26 10.58
N ASP A 92 -18.45 15.93 11.51
CA ASP A 92 -18.65 16.70 12.73
C ASP A 92 -17.50 16.51 13.75
N ASN A 93 -16.74 15.41 13.61
CA ASN A 93 -15.61 15.10 14.49
C ASN A 93 -14.36 14.71 13.69
N ALA A 94 -14.06 15.46 12.62
CA ALA A 94 -12.95 15.18 11.71
C ALA A 94 -11.59 15.12 12.40
N GLY A 95 -11.38 15.92 13.44
CA GLY A 95 -10.14 15.92 14.26
C GLY A 95 -9.96 14.59 15.00
N GLY A 96 -10.99 14.11 15.68
CA GLY A 96 -10.98 12.81 16.37
C GLY A 96 -10.82 11.65 15.40
N ALA A 97 -11.54 11.65 14.29
CA ALA A 97 -11.42 10.63 13.26
C ALA A 97 -10.01 10.57 12.67
N SER A 98 -9.39 11.73 12.39
CA SER A 98 -8.01 11.82 11.90
C SER A 98 -7.00 11.24 12.91
N ALA A 99 -7.17 11.53 14.20
CA ALA A 99 -6.32 10.99 15.27
C ALA A 99 -6.43 9.45 15.35
N VAL A 100 -7.64 8.89 15.26
CA VAL A 100 -7.87 7.44 15.26
C VAL A 100 -7.23 6.78 14.03
N ILE A 101 -7.38 7.37 12.84
CA ILE A 101 -6.75 6.87 11.62
C ILE A 101 -5.22 6.84 11.78
N GLY A 102 -4.62 7.94 12.23
CA GLY A 102 -3.18 8.01 12.48
C GLY A 102 -2.71 6.98 13.50
N PHE A 103 -3.42 6.86 14.63
CA PHE A 103 -3.13 5.85 15.65
C PHE A 103 -3.17 4.43 15.08
N CYS A 104 -4.22 4.08 14.32
CA CYS A 104 -4.32 2.76 13.69
C CYS A 104 -3.18 2.50 12.71
N MET A 105 -2.80 3.48 11.87
CA MET A 105 -1.67 3.34 10.94
C MET A 105 -0.37 3.02 11.66
N PHE A 106 -0.05 3.77 12.74
CA PHE A 106 1.16 3.51 13.53
C PHE A 106 1.10 2.20 14.29
N LEU A 107 -0.05 1.85 14.86
CA LEU A 107 -0.24 0.60 15.59
C LEU A 107 -0.02 -0.62 14.68
N PHE A 108 -0.65 -0.65 13.52
CA PHE A 108 -0.46 -1.72 12.54
C PHE A 108 0.99 -1.77 12.05
N GLY A 109 1.61 -0.64 11.78
CA GLY A 109 3.04 -0.57 11.42
C GLY A 109 3.94 -1.14 12.51
N ALA A 110 3.70 -0.80 13.77
CA ALA A 110 4.46 -1.28 14.91
C ALA A 110 4.32 -2.81 15.14
N ILE A 111 3.17 -3.38 14.80
CA ILE A 111 2.93 -4.83 14.90
C ILE A 111 3.57 -5.56 13.70
N VAL A 112 3.33 -5.09 12.49
CA VAL A 112 3.76 -5.79 11.26
C VAL A 112 5.26 -5.68 11.03
N SER A 113 5.89 -4.54 11.36
CA SER A 113 7.31 -4.30 11.11
C SER A 113 8.23 -5.34 11.77
N PRO A 114 8.11 -5.68 13.07
CA PRO A 114 8.91 -6.72 13.69
C PRO A 114 8.67 -8.11 13.08
N MET A 115 7.44 -8.39 12.62
CA MET A 115 7.10 -9.70 12.05
C MET A 115 7.86 -10.01 10.76
N THR A 116 8.28 -8.99 10.02
CA THR A 116 9.12 -9.19 8.82
C THR A 116 10.55 -9.66 9.16
N GLY A 117 10.99 -9.50 10.40
CA GLY A 117 12.28 -9.96 10.90
C GLY A 117 12.30 -11.42 11.40
N PHE A 118 11.15 -12.08 11.54
CA PHE A 118 11.08 -13.46 12.00
C PHE A 118 11.25 -14.44 10.84
N GLY A 119 12.33 -15.23 10.86
CA GLY A 119 12.60 -16.29 9.88
C GLY A 119 13.41 -15.84 8.66
N PRO A 120 13.44 -16.66 7.59
CA PRO A 120 14.13 -16.31 6.35
C PRO A 120 13.54 -15.05 5.74
N MET A 121 14.37 -14.04 5.47
CA MET A 121 13.95 -12.70 5.04
C MET A 121 13.00 -12.72 3.83
N ILE A 122 13.32 -13.53 2.82
CA ILE A 122 12.51 -13.66 1.60
C ILE A 122 11.12 -14.19 1.91
N THR A 123 11.03 -15.26 2.71
CA THR A 123 9.76 -15.89 3.09
C THR A 123 8.92 -14.95 3.93
N SER A 124 9.51 -14.28 4.91
CA SER A 124 8.80 -13.34 5.80
C SER A 124 8.23 -12.16 5.03
N ILE A 125 9.00 -11.54 4.15
CA ILE A 125 8.54 -10.44 3.31
C ILE A 125 7.40 -10.91 2.39
N SER A 126 7.54 -12.07 1.75
CA SER A 126 6.52 -12.61 0.85
C SER A 126 5.20 -12.88 1.57
N VAL A 127 5.26 -13.56 2.72
CA VAL A 127 4.06 -13.89 3.52
C VAL A 127 3.37 -12.61 4.02
N MET A 128 4.14 -11.66 4.57
CA MET A 128 3.56 -10.40 5.06
C MET A 128 2.93 -9.57 3.95
N THR A 129 3.58 -9.49 2.80
CA THR A 129 3.05 -8.77 1.63
C THR A 129 1.73 -9.38 1.17
N LEU A 130 1.65 -10.71 1.04
CA LEU A 130 0.42 -11.39 0.64
C LEU A 130 -0.69 -11.26 1.69
N LEU A 131 -0.36 -11.34 2.98
CA LEU A 131 -1.31 -11.16 4.07
C LEU A 131 -1.91 -9.74 4.04
N CYS A 132 -1.08 -8.72 3.90
CA CYS A 132 -1.54 -7.34 3.79
C CYS A 132 -2.44 -7.12 2.55
N CYS A 133 -2.11 -7.74 1.41
CA CYS A 133 -2.96 -7.68 0.22
C CYS A 133 -4.32 -8.34 0.44
N LEU A 134 -4.36 -9.50 1.06
CA LEU A 134 -5.61 -10.20 1.39
C LEU A 134 -6.48 -9.36 2.32
N LEU A 135 -5.89 -8.77 3.36
CA LEU A 135 -6.61 -7.86 4.26
C LEU A 135 -7.14 -6.63 3.53
N ALA A 136 -6.35 -6.01 2.65
CA ALA A 136 -6.78 -4.86 1.85
C ALA A 136 -7.97 -5.21 0.94
N LEU A 137 -7.96 -6.37 0.29
CA LEU A 137 -9.08 -6.86 -0.52
C LEU A 137 -10.32 -7.14 0.33
N LEU A 138 -10.15 -7.77 1.50
CA LEU A 138 -11.25 -8.06 2.42
C LEU A 138 -11.94 -6.76 2.87
N PHE A 139 -11.16 -5.77 3.31
CA PHE A 139 -11.71 -4.48 3.73
C PHE A 139 -12.37 -3.72 2.56
N LEU A 140 -11.79 -3.77 1.37
CA LEU A 140 -12.40 -3.20 0.17
C LEU A 140 -13.76 -3.85 -0.13
N PHE A 141 -13.85 -5.18 -0.01
CA PHE A 141 -15.10 -5.91 -0.23
C PHE A 141 -16.17 -5.54 0.79
N ILE A 142 -15.81 -5.43 2.08
CA ILE A 142 -16.71 -5.00 3.15
C ILE A 142 -17.21 -3.56 2.88
N ALA A 143 -16.31 -2.65 2.51
CA ALA A 143 -16.66 -1.27 2.18
C ALA A 143 -17.62 -1.19 0.99
N LYS A 144 -17.38 -1.99 -0.06
CA LYS A 144 -18.27 -2.09 -1.22
C LYS A 144 -19.67 -2.57 -0.85
N LYS A 145 -19.78 -3.59 0.02
CA LYS A 145 -21.06 -4.13 0.47
C LYS A 145 -21.88 -3.09 1.23
N ARG A 146 -21.23 -2.32 2.11
CA ARG A 146 -21.89 -1.24 2.87
C ARG A 146 -22.33 -0.09 1.97
N SER A 147 -21.52 0.31 1.01
CA SER A 147 -21.84 1.38 0.04
C SER A 147 -23.03 1.00 -0.87
N GLY A 148 -23.20 -0.28 -1.21
CA GLY A 148 -24.34 -0.76 -1.99
C GLY A 148 -25.64 -0.97 -1.21
N GLN A 149 -25.61 -0.88 0.12
CA GLN A 149 -26.80 -0.95 0.97
C GLN A 149 -27.38 0.43 1.31
N SER A 150 -26.68 1.50 0.98
CA SER A 150 -27.06 2.89 1.25
C SER A 150 -27.62 3.62 0.01
N ALA A 151 -27.84 2.90 -1.10
CA ALA A 151 -28.47 3.36 -2.34
C ALA A 151 -29.81 2.65 -2.52
#